data_b4dcc13bbc8e086a380ed892ff499b26
#
_entry.id   b4dcc13bbc8e086a380ed892ff499b26
#
_cell.length_a   1.000
_cell.length_b   1.000
_cell.length_c   1.000
_cell.angle_alpha   90.00
_cell.angle_beta   90.00
_cell.angle_gamma   90.00
#
_symmetry.space_group_name_H-M   'P 1'
#
loop_
_entity.id
_entity.type
_entity.pdbx_description
1 polymer ?
#
loop_
_entity_poly.entity_id
_entity_poly.type
_entity_poly.pdbx_seq_one_letter_code
_entity_poly.pdbx_strand_id
1 'polypeptide(L)'
;IIIDHCSVSWGTDEGLSVYGSEYTTVQWCLVAQSLRATPAKITGEKFNTHGYGGNWGGHYASYHHNIIAHCESRVPRLGPRYTTLALDKGELVDIRNNVYYNYAGEGCYGGEAQKVNLVNNYYKPGPATKLFTGSKEKRQYRIAKPDVYPKDYSGADYKKWLQTWGRFYVSGNCVEGYSDVTADNWQDGVFGQMDAKNCEGGESSALWKEHTSIKVNSPVSGAGHVTTHSAVDAYDMVLQYAGACNYRDKLDELIISDVRKGVATCTGSAKEWESLKGWSDNKPGYINKPSDIGTNAGQLDEKGFPVLATDTEICTEDTDSDGIPNYKEKEYGLDFKK
;
A
#
# COMPACT_ATOMS: atom_id res chain seq x y z
N ILE A 1 4.24 7.59 17.35
CA ILE A 1 5.28 7.32 16.33
C ILE A 1 4.82 7.95 15.03
N ILE A 2 5.75 8.61 14.32
CA ILE A 2 5.52 9.14 12.97
C ILE A 2 6.59 8.56 12.05
N ILE A 3 6.18 8.02 10.90
CA ILE A 3 7.03 7.63 9.78
C ILE A 3 6.66 8.58 8.64
N ASP A 4 7.61 9.39 8.22
CA ASP A 4 7.38 10.53 7.36
C ASP A 4 8.41 10.62 6.24
N HIS A 5 7.96 10.88 5.00
CA HIS A 5 8.80 11.08 3.81
C HIS A 5 9.87 10.00 3.59
N CYS A 6 9.53 8.74 3.84
CA CYS A 6 10.44 7.61 3.64
C CYS A 6 10.17 6.92 2.30
N SER A 7 11.24 6.54 1.60
CA SER A 7 11.17 5.65 0.44
C SER A 7 11.53 4.23 0.86
N VAL A 8 10.71 3.26 0.51
CA VAL A 8 10.86 1.85 0.87
C VAL A 8 10.65 0.99 -0.36
N SER A 9 11.66 0.19 -0.70
CA SER A 9 11.61 -0.73 -1.85
C SER A 9 12.21 -2.07 -1.50
N TRP A 10 11.85 -3.12 -2.30
CA TRP A 10 12.44 -4.44 -2.26
C TRP A 10 12.19 -5.23 -0.98
N GLY A 11 11.10 -4.95 -0.29
CA GLY A 11 10.65 -5.82 0.81
C GLY A 11 10.48 -7.26 0.32
N THR A 12 10.95 -8.22 1.10
CA THR A 12 10.90 -9.65 0.73
C THR A 12 9.56 -10.30 1.06
N ASP A 13 8.73 -9.62 1.82
CA ASP A 13 7.33 -9.98 2.13
C ASP A 13 6.46 -8.75 1.87
N GLU A 14 6.34 -7.83 2.83
CA GLU A 14 5.76 -6.51 2.67
C GLU A 14 6.82 -5.41 2.57
N GLY A 15 6.49 -4.35 1.86
CA GLY A 15 7.33 -3.14 1.82
C GLY A 15 7.28 -2.35 3.11
N LEU A 16 6.08 -1.96 3.57
CA LEU A 16 5.89 -1.18 4.79
C LEU A 16 4.67 -1.65 5.57
N SER A 17 4.91 -2.37 6.65
CA SER A 17 3.86 -2.88 7.53
C SER A 17 3.95 -2.25 8.91
N VAL A 18 2.84 -1.66 9.36
CA VAL A 18 2.69 -1.11 10.70
C VAL A 18 1.35 -1.57 11.26
N TYR A 19 1.38 -2.32 12.34
CA TYR A 19 0.19 -2.83 13.01
C TYR A 19 0.48 -3.13 14.49
N GLY A 20 -0.58 -3.33 15.28
CA GLY A 20 -0.42 -3.62 16.70
C GLY A 20 0.18 -2.47 17.51
N SER A 21 0.13 -1.27 16.99
CA SER A 21 0.63 -0.04 17.62
C SER A 21 -0.54 0.90 17.99
N GLU A 22 -0.24 1.92 18.77
CA GLU A 22 -1.16 3.00 19.08
C GLU A 22 -0.60 4.35 18.65
N TYR A 23 -1.48 5.24 18.22
CA TYR A 23 -1.16 6.63 17.89
C TYR A 23 0.02 6.72 16.90
N THR A 24 -0.08 5.95 15.82
CA THR A 24 0.94 5.90 14.77
C THR A 24 0.47 6.63 13.54
N THR A 25 1.36 7.44 12.96
CA THR A 25 1.13 8.08 11.66
C THR A 25 2.18 7.59 10.66
N VAL A 26 1.73 7.19 9.48
CA VAL A 26 2.58 6.95 8.31
C VAL A 26 2.12 7.91 7.23
N GLN A 27 2.98 8.83 6.86
CA GLN A 27 2.61 9.88 5.93
C GLN A 27 3.70 10.15 4.90
N TRP A 28 3.27 10.56 3.72
CA TRP A 28 4.16 10.96 2.63
C TRP A 28 5.26 9.95 2.31
N CYS A 29 4.98 8.66 2.48
CA CYS A 29 5.94 7.61 2.18
C CYS A 29 5.71 7.04 0.78
N LEU A 30 6.81 6.62 0.14
CA LEU A 30 6.80 5.88 -1.11
C LEU A 30 7.13 4.41 -0.83
N VAL A 31 6.23 3.50 -1.16
CA VAL A 31 6.41 2.05 -1.03
C VAL A 31 6.30 1.44 -2.40
N ALA A 32 7.34 0.77 -2.88
CA ALA A 32 7.31 0.24 -4.24
C ALA A 32 8.10 -1.06 -4.43
N GLN A 33 7.72 -1.80 -5.46
CA GLN A 33 8.48 -2.93 -5.98
C GLN A 33 8.93 -3.93 -4.92
N SER A 34 8.08 -4.31 -3.98
CA SER A 34 8.36 -5.44 -3.09
C SER A 34 8.62 -6.69 -3.94
N LEU A 35 9.63 -7.48 -3.54
CA LEU A 35 10.14 -8.58 -4.35
C LEU A 35 9.13 -9.72 -4.45
N ARG A 36 8.75 -10.09 -5.67
CA ARG A 36 7.69 -11.06 -5.94
C ARG A 36 8.09 -12.48 -5.59
N ALA A 37 9.36 -12.83 -5.83
CA ALA A 37 9.93 -14.12 -5.49
C ALA A 37 11.18 -13.93 -4.66
N THR A 38 11.21 -14.57 -3.52
CA THR A 38 12.38 -14.54 -2.63
C THR A 38 12.66 -15.94 -2.11
N PRO A 39 13.93 -16.28 -1.82
CA PRO A 39 14.23 -17.52 -1.15
C PRO A 39 13.47 -17.59 0.17
N ALA A 40 12.65 -18.61 0.34
CA ALA A 40 11.79 -18.74 1.53
C ALA A 40 12.56 -18.96 2.81
N LYS A 41 13.76 -19.53 2.69
CA LYS A 41 14.72 -19.73 3.76
C LYS A 41 16.11 -19.93 3.18
N ILE A 42 17.11 -19.65 3.98
CA ILE A 42 18.50 -20.05 3.78
C ILE A 42 18.66 -21.58 3.56
N THR A 43 17.63 -22.36 3.81
CA THR A 43 17.56 -23.82 3.58
C THR A 43 16.97 -24.25 2.23
N GLY A 44 17.00 -23.41 1.25
CA GLY A 44 17.34 -23.83 -0.13
C GLY A 44 16.28 -24.39 -1.06
N GLU A 45 14.98 -24.59 -0.76
CA GLU A 45 14.16 -25.33 -1.74
C GLU A 45 12.74 -24.79 -2.01
N LYS A 46 12.29 -23.76 -1.34
CA LYS A 46 10.99 -23.17 -1.60
C LYS A 46 11.08 -21.66 -1.67
N PHE A 47 10.70 -21.10 -2.79
CA PHE A 47 10.48 -19.67 -2.91
C PHE A 47 9.11 -19.32 -2.34
N ASN A 48 9.05 -18.27 -1.57
CA ASN A 48 7.79 -17.62 -1.24
C ASN A 48 7.45 -16.60 -2.31
N THR A 49 6.19 -16.59 -2.71
CA THR A 49 5.67 -15.59 -3.64
C THR A 49 4.96 -14.52 -2.83
N HIS A 50 5.59 -13.38 -2.69
CA HIS A 50 5.07 -12.22 -1.98
C HIS A 50 4.96 -11.00 -2.92
N GLY A 51 5.73 -9.96 -2.69
CA GLY A 51 5.66 -8.73 -3.47
C GLY A 51 4.55 -7.82 -2.97
N TYR A 52 4.37 -7.72 -1.66
CA TYR A 52 3.23 -7.06 -1.04
C TYR A 52 3.55 -5.61 -0.61
N GLY A 53 2.53 -4.75 -0.65
CA GLY A 53 2.64 -3.37 -0.20
C GLY A 53 2.82 -3.27 1.31
N GLY A 54 1.79 -3.57 2.08
CA GLY A 54 1.91 -3.53 3.54
C GLY A 54 0.64 -3.90 4.29
N ASN A 55 0.82 -4.31 5.53
CA ASN A 55 -0.26 -4.47 6.51
C ASN A 55 -0.40 -3.17 7.30
N TRP A 56 -1.56 -2.53 7.21
CA TRP A 56 -1.86 -1.27 7.87
C TRP A 56 -2.95 -1.48 8.91
N GLY A 57 -2.58 -1.37 10.17
CA GLY A 57 -3.46 -1.56 11.31
C GLY A 57 -3.07 -0.67 12.48
N GLY A 58 -3.62 -0.96 13.66
CA GLY A 58 -3.34 -0.24 14.89
C GLY A 58 -4.56 0.45 15.49
N HIS A 59 -4.38 0.97 16.69
CA HIS A 59 -5.40 1.73 17.42
C HIS A 59 -5.10 3.22 17.33
N TYR A 60 -6.02 4.00 16.77
CA TYR A 60 -5.79 5.40 16.39
C TYR A 60 -4.59 5.57 15.45
N ALA A 61 -4.52 4.72 14.41
CA ALA A 61 -3.49 4.78 13.39
C ALA A 61 -3.96 5.59 12.18
N SER A 62 -3.07 6.39 11.60
CA SER A 62 -3.33 7.23 10.43
C SER A 62 -2.31 6.93 9.33
N TYR A 63 -2.82 6.71 8.12
CA TYR A 63 -2.02 6.45 6.92
C TYR A 63 -2.48 7.41 5.83
N HIS A 64 -1.68 8.43 5.52
CA HIS A 64 -2.13 9.44 4.58
C HIS A 64 -1.04 9.97 3.67
N HIS A 65 -1.44 10.35 2.46
CA HIS A 65 -0.54 10.89 1.45
C HIS A 65 0.63 9.97 1.08
N ASN A 66 0.44 8.66 1.22
CA ASN A 66 1.43 7.68 0.82
C ASN A 66 1.17 7.19 -0.60
N ILE A 67 2.18 6.62 -1.22
CA ILE A 67 2.04 5.88 -2.46
C ILE A 67 2.45 4.42 -2.26
N ILE A 68 1.63 3.49 -2.77
CA ILE A 68 2.02 2.08 -2.93
C ILE A 68 1.95 1.76 -4.42
N ALA A 69 3.10 1.43 -5.02
CA ALA A 69 3.22 1.20 -6.45
C ALA A 69 3.92 -0.13 -6.77
N HIS A 70 3.46 -0.82 -7.83
CA HIS A 70 4.05 -2.07 -8.30
C HIS A 70 4.16 -3.16 -7.23
N CYS A 71 3.14 -3.26 -6.38
CA CYS A 71 3.01 -4.30 -5.38
C CYS A 71 1.82 -5.22 -5.72
N GLU A 72 2.01 -6.54 -5.64
CA GLU A 72 1.00 -7.48 -6.12
C GLU A 72 -0.27 -7.48 -5.29
N SER A 73 -0.15 -7.44 -3.96
CA SER A 73 -1.26 -7.51 -3.01
C SER A 73 -0.95 -6.69 -1.76
N ARG A 74 -1.86 -6.69 -0.78
CA ARG A 74 -1.73 -5.89 0.44
C ARG A 74 -1.48 -4.40 0.12
N VAL A 75 -2.43 -3.84 -0.65
CA VAL A 75 -2.35 -2.45 -1.14
C VAL A 75 -3.54 -1.63 -0.62
N PRO A 76 -3.61 -1.42 0.71
CA PRO A 76 -2.98 -2.18 1.77
C PRO A 76 -3.79 -3.42 2.21
N ARG A 77 -3.23 -4.32 3.02
CA ARG A 77 -3.97 -5.25 3.87
C ARG A 77 -4.44 -4.48 5.11
N LEU A 78 -5.72 -4.50 5.40
CA LEU A 78 -6.33 -3.87 6.57
C LEU A 78 -6.27 -4.81 7.78
N GLY A 79 -5.54 -4.46 8.80
CA GLY A 79 -5.17 -5.37 9.88
C GLY A 79 -3.90 -6.14 9.50
N PRO A 80 -3.50 -7.16 10.12
CA PRO A 80 -4.09 -8.00 11.13
C PRO A 80 -3.74 -7.60 12.56
N ARG A 81 -4.39 -8.28 13.49
CA ARG A 81 -4.18 -8.12 14.93
C ARG A 81 -3.29 -9.22 15.44
N TYR A 82 -2.03 -8.92 15.69
CA TYR A 82 -1.09 -9.89 16.24
C TYR A 82 -0.60 -9.54 17.65
N THR A 83 -1.18 -8.51 18.27
CA THR A 83 -0.77 -8.08 19.61
C THR A 83 -1.92 -8.01 20.58
N THR A 84 -1.66 -8.24 21.86
CA THR A 84 -2.62 -8.10 22.95
C THR A 84 -3.22 -6.71 23.03
N LEU A 85 -2.44 -5.68 22.71
CA LEU A 85 -2.88 -4.29 22.74
C LEU A 85 -4.05 -4.04 21.77
N ALA A 86 -3.90 -4.48 20.52
CA ALA A 86 -4.95 -4.35 19.52
C ALA A 86 -6.18 -5.20 19.86
N LEU A 87 -5.98 -6.32 20.54
CA LEU A 87 -7.05 -7.23 20.92
C LEU A 87 -8.01 -6.64 21.96
N ASP A 88 -7.50 -5.87 22.90
CA ASP A 88 -8.33 -5.32 23.96
C ASP A 88 -9.11 -4.06 23.52
N LYS A 89 -8.46 -3.19 22.78
CA LYS A 89 -9.02 -1.89 22.37
C LYS A 89 -9.72 -1.93 21.01
N GLY A 90 -9.41 -2.93 20.20
CA GLY A 90 -9.79 -2.97 18.79
C GLY A 90 -8.92 -2.07 17.93
N GLU A 91 -9.00 -2.21 16.63
CA GLU A 91 -8.27 -1.37 15.68
C GLU A 91 -9.16 -0.28 15.13
N LEU A 92 -8.59 0.93 15.04
CA LEU A 92 -9.18 2.08 14.39
C LEU A 92 -8.14 2.70 13.47
N VAL A 93 -8.42 2.67 12.16
CA VAL A 93 -7.47 3.05 11.13
C VAL A 93 -8.08 4.09 10.21
N ASP A 94 -7.37 5.18 10.03
CA ASP A 94 -7.74 6.24 9.10
C ASP A 94 -6.80 6.23 7.90
N ILE A 95 -7.35 5.98 6.70
CA ILE A 95 -6.61 5.82 5.46
C ILE A 95 -7.16 6.82 4.45
N ARG A 96 -6.39 7.89 4.19
CA ARG A 96 -6.85 8.96 3.31
C ARG A 96 -5.78 9.54 2.41
N ASN A 97 -6.19 10.01 1.25
CA ASN A 97 -5.33 10.71 0.31
C ASN A 97 -4.10 9.90 -0.14
N ASN A 98 -4.16 8.57 -0.09
CA ASN A 98 -3.09 7.73 -0.60
C ASN A 98 -3.28 7.45 -2.08
N VAL A 99 -2.20 7.12 -2.76
CA VAL A 99 -2.19 6.72 -4.17
C VAL A 99 -1.81 5.25 -4.28
N TYR A 100 -2.62 4.47 -4.98
CA TYR A 100 -2.38 3.06 -5.22
C TYR A 100 -2.24 2.81 -6.72
N TYR A 101 -1.09 2.30 -7.14
CA TYR A 101 -0.77 2.10 -8.54
C TYR A 101 -0.36 0.67 -8.87
N ASN A 102 -0.86 0.17 -9.99
CA ASN A 102 -0.47 -1.11 -10.57
C ASN A 102 -0.57 -2.29 -9.59
N TYR A 103 -1.63 -2.29 -8.80
CA TYR A 103 -1.97 -3.38 -7.87
C TYR A 103 -2.57 -4.58 -8.62
N ALA A 104 -2.40 -5.78 -8.05
CA ALA A 104 -3.01 -7.01 -8.54
C ALA A 104 -3.49 -7.85 -7.34
N GLY A 105 -3.60 -9.16 -7.51
CA GLY A 105 -3.96 -10.06 -6.42
C GLY A 105 -5.22 -9.63 -5.68
N GLU A 106 -5.12 -9.47 -4.37
CA GLU A 106 -6.25 -9.04 -3.55
C GLU A 106 -6.41 -7.50 -3.50
N GLY A 107 -5.39 -6.70 -3.87
CA GLY A 107 -5.43 -5.24 -3.73
C GLY A 107 -5.58 -4.81 -2.27
N CYS A 108 -6.56 -3.92 -1.99
CA CYS A 108 -6.96 -3.57 -0.63
C CYS A 108 -8.00 -4.57 -0.12
N TYR A 109 -7.75 -5.18 1.05
CA TYR A 109 -8.66 -6.19 1.62
C TYR A 109 -8.50 -6.35 3.13
N GLY A 110 -9.47 -7.03 3.77
CA GLY A 110 -9.44 -7.35 5.19
C GLY A 110 -10.31 -6.44 6.05
N GLY A 111 -9.78 -5.96 7.16
CA GLY A 111 -10.51 -5.10 8.09
C GLY A 111 -11.49 -5.85 8.99
N GLU A 112 -11.18 -7.12 9.26
CA GLU A 112 -11.98 -7.99 10.13
C GLU A 112 -12.15 -7.35 11.51
N ALA A 113 -13.38 -7.10 11.91
CA ALA A 113 -13.77 -6.41 13.13
C ALA A 113 -13.10 -5.04 13.37
N GLN A 114 -12.46 -4.46 12.36
CA GLN A 114 -11.82 -3.13 12.42
C GLN A 114 -12.84 -1.99 12.26
N LYS A 115 -12.43 -0.81 12.72
CA LYS A 115 -13.06 0.45 12.35
C LYS A 115 -12.14 1.15 11.35
N VAL A 116 -12.63 1.41 10.14
CA VAL A 116 -11.81 1.88 9.02
C VAL A 116 -12.44 3.08 8.34
N ASN A 117 -11.64 4.11 8.12
CA ASN A 117 -11.96 5.19 7.18
C ASN A 117 -11.14 5.01 5.90
N LEU A 118 -11.79 4.99 4.75
CA LEU A 118 -11.16 5.04 3.43
C LEU A 118 -11.66 6.28 2.71
N VAL A 119 -10.87 7.35 2.74
CA VAL A 119 -11.32 8.69 2.34
C VAL A 119 -10.40 9.30 1.29
N ASN A 120 -10.97 9.70 0.16
CA ASN A 120 -10.26 10.45 -0.87
C ASN A 120 -8.93 9.82 -1.32
N ASN A 121 -8.83 8.48 -1.36
CA ASN A 121 -7.70 7.80 -1.94
C ASN A 121 -7.83 7.72 -3.46
N TYR A 122 -6.71 7.66 -4.17
CA TYR A 122 -6.66 7.55 -5.62
C TYR A 122 -6.17 6.16 -6.04
N TYR A 123 -6.99 5.43 -6.77
CA TYR A 123 -6.71 4.10 -7.29
C TYR A 123 -6.45 4.19 -8.79
N LYS A 124 -5.24 3.87 -9.23
CA LYS A 124 -4.83 3.91 -10.63
C LYS A 124 -4.48 2.51 -11.13
N PRO A 125 -5.38 1.86 -11.89
CA PRO A 125 -5.10 0.57 -12.51
C PRO A 125 -3.94 0.67 -13.50
N GLY A 126 -2.84 -0.03 -13.21
CA GLY A 126 -1.68 -0.12 -14.08
C GLY A 126 -1.71 -1.34 -14.99
N PRO A 127 -0.62 -1.60 -15.72
CA PRO A 127 -0.54 -2.72 -16.68
C PRO A 127 -0.81 -4.10 -16.06
N ALA A 128 -0.33 -4.37 -14.84
CA ALA A 128 -0.61 -5.63 -14.15
C ALA A 128 -2.07 -5.73 -13.69
N THR A 129 -2.65 -4.62 -13.22
CA THR A 129 -4.05 -4.54 -12.80
C THR A 129 -4.98 -4.85 -13.97
N LYS A 130 -4.68 -4.30 -15.15
CA LYS A 130 -5.48 -4.46 -16.38
C LYS A 130 -5.45 -5.87 -16.97
N LEU A 131 -4.60 -6.77 -16.47
CA LEU A 131 -4.62 -8.19 -16.85
C LEU A 131 -5.81 -8.95 -16.24
N PHE A 132 -6.48 -8.41 -15.25
CA PHE A 132 -7.69 -9.02 -14.72
C PHE A 132 -8.88 -8.74 -15.62
N THR A 133 -9.44 -9.80 -16.20
CA THR A 133 -10.58 -9.76 -17.12
C THR A 133 -11.68 -10.73 -16.69
N GLY A 134 -12.85 -10.63 -17.29
CA GLY A 134 -14.01 -11.48 -16.99
C GLY A 134 -14.43 -11.38 -15.52
N SER A 135 -14.68 -12.50 -14.86
CA SER A 135 -15.11 -12.51 -13.43
C SER A 135 -14.12 -11.86 -12.45
N LYS A 136 -12.87 -11.66 -12.87
CA LYS A 136 -11.82 -11.02 -12.07
C LYS A 136 -11.67 -9.54 -12.36
N GLU A 137 -12.32 -9.00 -13.37
CA GLU A 137 -12.24 -7.60 -13.79
C GLU A 137 -12.58 -6.65 -12.63
N LYS A 138 -13.49 -7.04 -11.75
CA LYS A 138 -13.83 -6.28 -10.55
C LYS A 138 -12.63 -5.89 -9.67
N ARG A 139 -11.49 -6.58 -9.81
CA ARG A 139 -10.24 -6.22 -9.09
C ARG A 139 -9.62 -4.93 -9.61
N GLN A 140 -9.90 -4.55 -10.86
CA GLN A 140 -9.38 -3.31 -11.43
C GLN A 140 -9.96 -2.06 -10.75
N TYR A 141 -11.20 -2.17 -10.25
CA TYR A 141 -11.91 -1.06 -9.60
C TYR A 141 -12.21 -1.31 -8.11
N ARG A 142 -11.47 -2.23 -7.49
CA ARG A 142 -11.62 -2.52 -6.07
C ARG A 142 -11.09 -1.38 -5.20
N ILE A 143 -11.98 -0.77 -4.41
CA ILE A 143 -11.59 0.13 -3.32
C ILE A 143 -11.21 -0.68 -2.10
N ALA A 144 -12.06 -1.63 -1.70
CA ALA A 144 -11.75 -2.58 -0.64
C ALA A 144 -12.55 -3.87 -0.78
N LYS A 145 -11.99 -4.97 -0.29
CA LYS A 145 -12.69 -6.25 -0.06
C LYS A 145 -12.73 -6.52 1.44
N PRO A 146 -13.72 -6.01 2.17
CA PRO A 146 -13.91 -6.36 3.58
C PRO A 146 -14.12 -7.86 3.79
N ASP A 147 -13.61 -8.38 4.90
CA ASP A 147 -13.67 -9.80 5.22
C ASP A 147 -13.95 -10.02 6.72
N VAL A 148 -14.13 -11.27 7.11
CA VAL A 148 -14.22 -11.74 8.50
C VAL A 148 -13.16 -12.80 8.75
N TYR A 149 -12.71 -12.93 9.99
CA TYR A 149 -11.89 -14.08 10.36
C TYR A 149 -12.72 -15.36 10.31
N PRO A 150 -12.24 -16.43 9.65
CA PRO A 150 -12.91 -17.72 9.66
C PRO A 150 -13.00 -18.26 11.10
N LYS A 151 -13.99 -19.12 11.36
CA LYS A 151 -14.26 -19.66 12.70
C LYS A 151 -13.10 -20.46 13.30
N ASP A 152 -12.32 -21.10 12.44
CA ASP A 152 -11.18 -21.95 12.76
C ASP A 152 -9.84 -21.25 12.64
N TYR A 153 -9.86 -19.91 12.55
CA TYR A 153 -8.63 -19.13 12.49
C TYR A 153 -7.76 -19.41 13.73
N SER A 154 -6.56 -19.93 13.51
CA SER A 154 -5.68 -20.39 14.57
C SER A 154 -5.06 -19.25 15.37
N GLY A 155 -5.50 -19.09 16.59
CA GLY A 155 -4.97 -18.11 17.53
C GLY A 155 -5.98 -17.89 18.66
N ALA A 156 -5.63 -18.28 19.88
CA ALA A 156 -6.51 -18.12 21.04
C ALA A 156 -6.98 -16.66 21.21
N ASP A 157 -6.12 -15.73 20.82
CA ASP A 157 -6.32 -14.30 21.00
C ASP A 157 -7.36 -13.70 20.05
N TYR A 158 -7.65 -14.36 18.93
CA TYR A 158 -8.63 -13.87 17.96
C TYR A 158 -10.08 -14.30 18.22
N LYS A 159 -10.34 -15.19 19.18
CA LYS A 159 -11.65 -15.80 19.36
C LYS A 159 -12.80 -14.79 19.47
N LYS A 160 -12.60 -13.69 20.16
CA LYS A 160 -13.66 -12.67 20.33
C LYS A 160 -13.95 -11.87 19.05
N TRP A 161 -13.10 -11.98 18.04
CA TRP A 161 -13.22 -11.26 16.79
C TRP A 161 -13.56 -12.16 15.60
N LEU A 162 -13.61 -13.49 15.83
CA LEU A 162 -13.99 -14.44 14.80
C LEU A 162 -15.44 -14.14 14.35
N GLN A 163 -15.70 -14.33 13.07
CA GLN A 163 -17.02 -14.11 12.49
C GLN A 163 -17.62 -12.74 12.84
N THR A 164 -16.78 -11.69 12.82
CA THR A 164 -17.20 -10.32 13.14
C THR A 164 -16.84 -9.38 12.00
N TRP A 165 -17.83 -8.72 11.44
CA TRP A 165 -17.63 -7.67 10.44
C TRP A 165 -17.00 -6.42 11.04
N GLY A 166 -16.13 -5.78 10.25
CA GLY A 166 -15.66 -4.44 10.54
C GLY A 166 -16.73 -3.36 10.37
N ARG A 167 -16.35 -2.11 10.61
CA ARG A 167 -17.17 -0.92 10.33
C ARG A 167 -16.38 0.04 9.46
N PHE A 168 -16.94 0.39 8.31
CA PHE A 168 -16.24 1.14 7.29
C PHE A 168 -16.97 2.43 6.97
N TYR A 169 -16.23 3.52 6.95
CA TYR A 169 -16.61 4.76 6.28
C TYR A 169 -15.80 4.88 5.00
N VAL A 170 -16.47 4.90 3.86
CA VAL A 170 -15.82 4.96 2.54
C VAL A 170 -16.44 6.10 1.76
N SER A 171 -15.64 7.08 1.36
CA SER A 171 -16.14 8.30 0.70
C SER A 171 -15.05 8.98 -0.13
N GLY A 172 -15.44 9.52 -1.28
CA GLY A 172 -14.61 10.41 -2.10
C GLY A 172 -13.42 9.74 -2.77
N ASN A 173 -13.30 8.41 -2.73
CA ASN A 173 -12.22 7.71 -3.40
C ASN A 173 -12.42 7.76 -4.93
N CYS A 174 -11.33 8.01 -5.66
CA CYS A 174 -11.32 8.03 -7.11
C CYS A 174 -10.69 6.74 -7.65
N VAL A 175 -11.37 6.10 -8.59
CA VAL A 175 -10.81 4.96 -9.34
C VAL A 175 -10.67 5.38 -10.81
N GLU A 176 -9.44 5.59 -11.26
CA GLU A 176 -9.13 6.05 -12.61
C GLU A 176 -9.70 5.09 -13.65
N GLY A 177 -10.49 5.63 -14.60
CA GLY A 177 -11.15 4.85 -15.64
C GLY A 177 -12.51 4.25 -15.25
N TYR A 178 -12.95 4.41 -13.99
CA TYR A 178 -14.22 3.86 -13.48
C TYR A 178 -15.05 4.94 -12.80
N SER A 179 -15.70 5.76 -13.61
CA SER A 179 -16.52 6.92 -13.16
C SER A 179 -17.64 6.52 -12.23
N ASP A 180 -18.32 5.40 -12.49
CA ASP A 180 -19.45 4.93 -11.70
C ASP A 180 -19.01 4.50 -10.28
N VAL A 181 -17.88 3.82 -10.19
CA VAL A 181 -17.28 3.46 -8.89
C VAL A 181 -16.76 4.70 -8.14
N THR A 182 -16.26 5.68 -8.87
CA THR A 182 -15.86 6.97 -8.29
C THR A 182 -17.06 7.74 -7.75
N ALA A 183 -18.18 7.72 -8.46
CA ALA A 183 -19.42 8.39 -8.03
C ALA A 183 -20.12 7.68 -6.85
N ASP A 184 -20.13 6.35 -6.86
CA ASP A 184 -20.60 5.51 -5.74
C ASP A 184 -19.54 4.47 -5.37
N ASN A 185 -18.74 4.80 -4.36
CA ASN A 185 -17.67 3.92 -3.89
C ASN A 185 -18.20 2.57 -3.34
N TRP A 186 -19.45 2.53 -2.90
CA TRP A 186 -19.97 1.39 -2.14
C TRP A 186 -20.41 0.23 -3.00
N GLN A 187 -21.19 0.48 -4.06
CA GLN A 187 -21.83 -0.60 -4.79
C GLN A 187 -20.81 -1.60 -5.37
N ASP A 188 -20.00 -1.15 -6.30
CA ASP A 188 -19.05 -2.02 -7.01
C ASP A 188 -17.65 -1.99 -6.40
N GLY A 189 -17.28 -0.86 -5.78
CA GLY A 189 -15.97 -0.67 -5.16
C GLY A 189 -15.79 -1.47 -3.86
N VAL A 190 -16.88 -1.75 -3.13
CA VAL A 190 -16.85 -2.45 -1.84
C VAL A 190 -17.77 -3.66 -1.82
N PHE A 191 -19.11 -3.49 -1.91
CA PHE A 191 -20.05 -4.61 -1.77
C PHE A 191 -19.88 -5.65 -2.87
N GLY A 192 -19.74 -5.23 -4.13
CA GLY A 192 -19.46 -6.11 -5.26
C GLY A 192 -18.13 -6.87 -5.18
N GLN A 193 -17.25 -6.48 -4.25
CA GLN A 193 -15.96 -7.13 -4.02
C GLN A 193 -16.02 -8.25 -2.98
N MET A 194 -16.99 -8.21 -2.08
CA MET A 194 -17.10 -9.13 -0.94
C MET A 194 -17.51 -10.54 -1.40
N ASP A 195 -17.20 -11.52 -0.58
CA ASP A 195 -17.66 -12.91 -0.73
C ASP A 195 -17.90 -13.53 0.66
N ALA A 196 -18.65 -14.64 0.70
CA ALA A 196 -19.01 -15.33 1.92
C ALA A 196 -18.00 -16.43 2.32
N LYS A 197 -16.83 -16.48 1.68
CA LYS A 197 -15.87 -17.59 1.83
C LYS A 197 -15.51 -17.88 3.29
N ASN A 198 -15.31 -16.83 4.09
CA ASN A 198 -14.90 -16.94 5.48
C ASN A 198 -16.08 -16.88 6.47
N CYS A 199 -17.30 -16.68 5.99
CA CYS A 199 -18.51 -16.76 6.83
C CYS A 199 -18.86 -18.22 7.11
N GLU A 200 -19.06 -18.57 8.36
CA GLU A 200 -19.56 -19.91 8.71
C GLU A 200 -20.97 -20.11 8.13
N GLY A 201 -21.15 -21.14 7.34
CA GLY A 201 -22.41 -21.40 6.62
C GLY A 201 -22.52 -20.69 5.26
N GLY A 202 -21.46 -19.97 4.84
CA GLY A 202 -21.37 -19.34 3.52
C GLY A 202 -22.48 -18.31 3.28
N GLU A 203 -22.95 -18.19 2.03
CA GLU A 203 -23.96 -17.22 1.60
C GLU A 203 -25.33 -17.37 2.30
N SER A 204 -25.65 -18.55 2.82
CA SER A 204 -26.90 -18.77 3.52
C SER A 204 -26.89 -18.32 4.98
N SER A 205 -25.72 -18.01 5.52
CA SER A 205 -25.53 -17.64 6.93
C SER A 205 -26.19 -16.30 7.29
N ALA A 206 -26.58 -16.16 8.55
CA ALA A 206 -27.05 -14.88 9.09
C ALA A 206 -25.96 -13.83 9.00
N LEU A 207 -24.69 -14.19 9.27
CA LEU A 207 -23.54 -13.31 9.19
C LEU A 207 -23.37 -12.72 7.80
N TRP A 208 -23.48 -13.55 6.74
CA TRP A 208 -23.38 -13.03 5.37
C TRP A 208 -24.53 -12.09 5.03
N LYS A 209 -25.75 -12.42 5.44
CA LYS A 209 -26.93 -11.57 5.18
C LYS A 209 -26.81 -10.16 5.76
N GLU A 210 -25.96 -9.98 6.75
CA GLU A 210 -25.69 -8.70 7.40
C GLU A 210 -24.46 -7.98 6.85
N HIS A 211 -23.79 -8.49 5.79
CA HIS A 211 -22.56 -7.91 5.28
C HIS A 211 -22.65 -6.43 4.94
N THR A 212 -23.81 -5.93 4.50
CA THR A 212 -24.00 -4.50 4.21
C THR A 212 -24.01 -3.60 5.45
N SER A 213 -24.16 -4.18 6.64
CA SER A 213 -24.11 -3.45 7.91
C SER A 213 -22.72 -2.88 8.24
N ILE A 214 -21.68 -3.29 7.47
CA ILE A 214 -20.34 -2.71 7.60
C ILE A 214 -20.32 -1.21 7.32
N LYS A 215 -21.23 -0.72 6.48
CA LYS A 215 -21.30 0.69 6.09
C LYS A 215 -21.73 1.56 7.27
N VAL A 216 -20.90 2.58 7.56
CA VAL A 216 -21.26 3.66 8.47
C VAL A 216 -21.36 4.97 7.70
N ASN A 217 -22.25 5.87 8.15
CA ASN A 217 -22.59 7.11 7.43
C ASN A 217 -21.72 8.32 7.85
N SER A 218 -20.86 8.15 8.85
CA SER A 218 -19.94 9.17 9.29
C SER A 218 -18.57 8.57 9.57
N PRO A 219 -17.48 9.35 9.44
CA PRO A 219 -16.16 8.88 9.79
C PRO A 219 -16.11 8.30 11.20
N VAL A 220 -15.43 7.20 11.35
CA VAL A 220 -15.18 6.62 12.66
C VAL A 220 -14.21 7.54 13.38
N SER A 221 -14.62 8.08 14.50
CA SER A 221 -13.85 9.08 15.25
C SER A 221 -12.60 8.48 15.89
N GLY A 222 -11.55 9.28 16.01
CA GLY A 222 -10.33 8.93 16.73
C GLY A 222 -9.04 8.98 15.94
N ALA A 223 -9.12 9.10 14.60
CA ALA A 223 -7.95 9.50 13.81
C ALA A 223 -7.59 10.95 14.12
N GLY A 224 -6.30 11.25 14.15
CA GLY A 224 -5.81 12.63 14.31
C GLY A 224 -6.36 13.57 13.23
N HIS A 225 -6.17 14.85 13.44
CA HIS A 225 -6.59 15.84 12.45
C HIS A 225 -5.64 15.81 11.27
N VAL A 226 -6.10 15.28 10.12
CA VAL A 226 -5.34 15.23 8.87
C VAL A 226 -5.93 16.21 7.87
N THR A 227 -5.11 17.10 7.32
CA THR A 227 -5.51 17.91 6.17
C THR A 227 -5.91 16.99 5.05
N THR A 228 -7.15 17.15 4.57
CA THR A 228 -7.74 16.23 3.60
C THR A 228 -7.98 16.98 2.29
N HIS A 229 -7.41 16.46 1.21
CA HIS A 229 -7.56 16.96 -0.15
C HIS A 229 -8.60 16.13 -0.92
N SER A 230 -9.06 16.60 -2.07
CA SER A 230 -9.77 15.72 -3.01
C SER A 230 -8.82 14.59 -3.45
N ALA A 231 -9.36 13.45 -3.89
CA ALA A 231 -8.52 12.35 -4.36
C ALA A 231 -7.62 12.76 -5.54
N VAL A 232 -8.10 13.64 -6.41
CA VAL A 232 -7.36 14.14 -7.58
C VAL A 232 -6.23 15.07 -7.15
N ASP A 233 -6.50 16.03 -6.26
CA ASP A 233 -5.46 16.92 -5.75
C ASP A 233 -4.39 16.13 -4.97
N ALA A 234 -4.84 15.16 -4.15
CA ALA A 234 -3.94 14.27 -3.42
C ALA A 234 -3.03 13.47 -4.36
N TYR A 235 -3.53 13.02 -5.52
CA TYR A 235 -2.73 12.31 -6.50
C TYR A 235 -1.52 13.16 -6.93
N ASP A 236 -1.75 14.40 -7.33
CA ASP A 236 -0.67 15.27 -7.78
C ASP A 236 0.33 15.60 -6.65
N MET A 237 -0.19 15.90 -5.46
CA MET A 237 0.64 16.21 -4.29
C MET A 237 1.48 15.01 -3.86
N VAL A 238 0.90 13.82 -3.80
CA VAL A 238 1.61 12.59 -3.42
C VAL A 238 2.73 12.29 -4.43
N LEU A 239 2.48 12.43 -5.71
CA LEU A 239 3.52 12.22 -6.72
C LEU A 239 4.64 13.26 -6.65
N GLN A 240 4.36 14.44 -6.10
CA GLN A 240 5.35 15.48 -5.92
C GLN A 240 6.15 15.29 -4.63
N TYR A 241 5.51 14.94 -3.53
CA TYR A 241 6.08 15.06 -2.19
C TYR A 241 6.29 13.74 -1.45
N ALA A 242 5.72 12.60 -1.86
CA ALA A 242 5.94 11.34 -1.16
C ALA A 242 7.33 10.77 -1.39
N GLY A 243 7.83 10.02 -0.40
CA GLY A 243 9.17 9.45 -0.39
C GLY A 243 10.24 10.47 0.05
N ALA A 244 11.48 10.16 -0.18
CA ALA A 244 12.63 11.04 0.08
C ALA A 244 12.64 12.21 -0.92
N CYS A 245 11.59 13.02 -0.93
CA CYS A 245 11.29 13.98 -2.00
C CYS A 245 12.26 15.17 -2.08
N ASN A 246 12.94 15.49 -1.00
CA ASN A 246 13.93 16.55 -1.01
C ASN A 246 15.10 16.23 -1.93
N TYR A 247 15.47 14.96 -2.01
CA TYR A 247 16.45 14.45 -2.95
C TYR A 247 16.02 13.05 -3.39
N ARG A 248 15.29 12.95 -4.50
CA ARG A 248 14.88 11.65 -5.05
C ARG A 248 16.02 10.97 -5.75
N ASP A 249 16.22 9.72 -5.41
CA ASP A 249 17.09 8.86 -6.19
C ASP A 249 16.43 8.44 -7.52
N LYS A 250 17.21 7.81 -8.37
CA LYS A 250 16.75 7.38 -9.71
C LYS A 250 15.67 6.31 -9.65
N LEU A 251 15.59 5.53 -8.58
CA LEU A 251 14.53 4.55 -8.41
C LEU A 251 13.19 5.25 -8.10
N ASP A 252 13.20 6.18 -7.16
CA ASP A 252 12.00 6.97 -6.84
C ASP A 252 11.52 7.76 -8.06
N GLU A 253 12.43 8.38 -8.83
CA GLU A 253 12.08 9.07 -10.07
C GLU A 253 11.44 8.13 -11.09
N LEU A 254 11.98 6.92 -11.25
CA LEU A 254 11.44 5.89 -12.13
C LEU A 254 10.01 5.49 -11.71
N ILE A 255 9.81 5.19 -10.43
CA ILE A 255 8.49 4.81 -9.90
C ILE A 255 7.47 5.93 -10.12
N ILE A 256 7.80 7.16 -9.76
CA ILE A 256 6.91 8.32 -9.97
C ILE A 256 6.61 8.52 -11.47
N SER A 257 7.62 8.36 -12.34
CA SER A 257 7.41 8.41 -13.78
C SER A 257 6.46 7.33 -14.28
N ASP A 258 6.61 6.09 -13.82
CA ASP A 258 5.73 4.97 -14.17
C ASP A 258 4.29 5.27 -13.75
N VAL A 259 4.08 5.76 -12.53
CA VAL A 259 2.77 6.14 -12.03
C VAL A 259 2.14 7.24 -12.89
N ARG A 260 2.88 8.31 -13.18
CA ARG A 260 2.39 9.43 -14.02
C ARG A 260 1.97 8.96 -15.41
N LYS A 261 2.82 8.16 -16.05
CA LYS A 261 2.62 7.66 -17.42
C LYS A 261 1.66 6.48 -17.51
N GLY A 262 1.32 5.83 -16.40
CA GLY A 262 0.48 4.64 -16.40
C GLY A 262 1.17 3.40 -17.01
N VAL A 263 2.49 3.28 -16.86
CA VAL A 263 3.33 2.22 -17.43
C VAL A 263 4.02 1.40 -16.34
N ALA A 264 4.68 0.32 -16.74
CA ALA A 264 5.50 -0.53 -15.90
C ALA A 264 6.82 -0.81 -16.60
N THR A 265 7.85 -0.06 -16.27
CA THR A 265 9.15 -0.08 -16.98
C THR A 265 9.93 -1.36 -16.70
N CYS A 266 9.85 -1.90 -15.48
CA CYS A 266 10.60 -3.07 -15.05
C CYS A 266 9.69 -4.27 -14.84
N THR A 267 10.19 -5.47 -15.17
CA THR A 267 9.47 -6.73 -14.94
C THR A 267 10.47 -7.86 -14.72
N GLY A 268 10.34 -8.57 -13.61
CA GLY A 268 11.17 -9.72 -13.32
C GLY A 268 10.73 -10.98 -14.10
N SER A 269 11.68 -11.82 -14.45
CA SER A 269 11.47 -13.05 -15.20
C SER A 269 11.65 -14.30 -14.33
N ALA A 270 10.88 -15.33 -14.62
CA ALA A 270 11.00 -16.64 -13.99
C ALA A 270 12.20 -17.47 -14.50
N LYS A 271 12.88 -17.05 -15.56
CA LYS A 271 13.94 -17.84 -16.21
C LYS A 271 15.06 -18.32 -15.29
N GLU A 272 15.39 -17.54 -14.28
CA GLU A 272 16.39 -17.92 -13.30
C GLU A 272 15.90 -18.97 -12.30
N TRP A 273 14.60 -19.26 -12.32
CA TRP A 273 13.91 -20.15 -11.40
C TRP A 273 13.22 -21.32 -12.15
N GLU A 274 13.67 -21.66 -13.35
CA GLU A 274 13.07 -22.71 -14.20
C GLU A 274 13.00 -24.09 -13.51
N SER A 275 13.83 -24.33 -12.49
CA SER A 275 13.74 -25.52 -11.66
C SER A 275 12.51 -25.58 -10.75
N LEU A 276 11.79 -24.49 -10.62
CA LEU A 276 10.60 -24.39 -9.79
C LEU A 276 9.34 -24.68 -10.62
N LYS A 277 8.82 -25.87 -10.47
CA LYS A 277 7.58 -26.30 -11.16
C LYS A 277 6.43 -25.33 -10.88
N GLY A 278 5.85 -24.77 -11.95
CA GLY A 278 4.68 -23.90 -11.89
C GLY A 278 5.00 -22.41 -11.71
N TRP A 279 6.24 -21.99 -11.75
CA TRP A 279 6.59 -20.58 -11.77
C TRP A 279 6.40 -19.99 -13.16
N SER A 280 5.73 -18.85 -13.24
CA SER A 280 5.57 -18.05 -14.46
C SER A 280 6.25 -16.71 -14.31
N ASP A 281 6.54 -16.04 -15.42
CA ASP A 281 7.03 -14.67 -15.42
C ASP A 281 6.11 -13.76 -14.61
N ASN A 282 6.68 -12.73 -14.04
CA ASN A 282 5.93 -11.74 -13.29
C ASN A 282 4.97 -10.95 -14.21
N LYS A 283 3.95 -10.38 -13.60
CA LYS A 283 3.14 -9.36 -14.24
C LYS A 283 3.95 -8.06 -14.42
N PRO A 284 3.59 -7.21 -15.40
CA PRO A 284 4.31 -5.95 -15.62
C PRO A 284 4.43 -5.11 -14.33
N GLY A 285 5.63 -4.67 -14.03
CA GLY A 285 5.94 -3.86 -12.85
C GLY A 285 6.45 -4.65 -11.64
N TYR A 286 6.31 -5.98 -11.61
CA TYR A 286 6.76 -6.78 -10.49
C TYR A 286 8.12 -7.40 -10.76
N ILE A 287 8.99 -7.32 -9.77
CA ILE A 287 10.37 -7.79 -9.84
C ILE A 287 10.65 -8.87 -8.79
N ASN A 288 11.70 -9.65 -9.01
CA ASN A 288 12.14 -10.70 -8.08
C ASN A 288 13.40 -10.31 -7.31
N LYS A 289 14.19 -9.44 -7.88
CA LYS A 289 15.46 -8.95 -7.32
C LYS A 289 15.73 -7.52 -7.80
N PRO A 290 16.51 -6.73 -7.06
CA PRO A 290 16.81 -5.35 -7.44
C PRO A 290 17.39 -5.21 -8.84
N SER A 291 18.21 -6.16 -9.30
CA SER A 291 18.82 -6.14 -10.63
C SER A 291 17.83 -6.30 -11.80
N ASP A 292 16.58 -6.70 -11.55
CA ASP A 292 15.53 -6.72 -12.58
C ASP A 292 15.17 -5.32 -13.09
N ILE A 293 15.58 -4.27 -12.35
CA ILE A 293 15.45 -2.87 -12.78
C ILE A 293 16.36 -2.57 -13.98
N GLY A 294 17.46 -3.33 -14.14
CA GLY A 294 18.44 -3.08 -15.16
C GLY A 294 19.05 -1.68 -14.97
N THR A 295 19.30 -0.98 -16.07
CA THR A 295 19.87 0.38 -16.06
C THR A 295 18.80 1.50 -16.01
N ASN A 296 17.52 1.15 -15.81
CA ASN A 296 16.43 2.14 -15.80
C ASN A 296 16.50 3.13 -14.63
N ALA A 297 17.16 2.74 -13.53
CA ALA A 297 17.41 3.62 -12.38
C ALA A 297 18.89 3.98 -12.23
N GLY A 298 19.65 4.02 -13.34
CA GLY A 298 21.09 4.31 -13.33
C GLY A 298 21.97 3.07 -13.40
N GLN A 299 23.23 3.18 -12.99
CA GLN A 299 24.14 2.03 -12.95
C GLN A 299 23.81 1.12 -11.77
N LEU A 300 24.04 -0.17 -11.95
CA LEU A 300 23.96 -1.15 -10.86
C LEU A 300 25.37 -1.40 -10.30
N ASP A 301 25.44 -1.60 -8.98
CA ASP A 301 26.65 -2.09 -8.33
C ASP A 301 26.89 -3.58 -8.60
N GLU A 302 27.98 -4.13 -8.06
CA GLU A 302 28.36 -5.54 -8.22
C GLU A 302 27.31 -6.51 -7.64
N LYS A 303 26.43 -6.04 -6.75
CA LYS A 303 25.35 -6.81 -6.15
C LYS A 303 24.00 -6.63 -6.86
N GLY A 304 23.97 -5.77 -7.87
CA GLY A 304 22.77 -5.47 -8.65
C GLY A 304 21.83 -4.44 -8.01
N PHE A 305 22.33 -3.62 -7.08
CA PHE A 305 21.57 -2.48 -6.54
C PHE A 305 21.86 -1.22 -7.36
N PRO A 306 20.87 -0.35 -7.55
CA PRO A 306 21.10 0.94 -8.16
C PRO A 306 22.14 1.75 -7.37
N VAL A 307 23.13 2.27 -8.08
CA VAL A 307 24.07 3.22 -7.51
C VAL A 307 23.34 4.55 -7.39
N LEU A 308 23.00 4.91 -6.17
CA LEU A 308 22.39 6.21 -5.90
C LEU A 308 23.44 7.29 -6.13
N ALA A 309 23.15 8.23 -7.03
CA ALA A 309 24.00 9.40 -7.17
C ALA A 309 23.88 10.23 -5.89
N THR A 310 24.93 10.27 -5.12
CA THR A 310 25.04 11.23 -4.02
C THR A 310 25.60 12.52 -4.60
N ASP A 311 24.78 13.53 -4.74
CA ASP A 311 25.27 14.88 -4.93
C ASP A 311 25.67 15.42 -3.56
N THR A 312 26.91 15.10 -3.17
CA THR A 312 27.47 15.47 -1.87
C THR A 312 27.64 16.98 -1.69
N GLU A 313 27.72 17.73 -2.78
CA GLU A 313 27.85 19.20 -2.72
C GLU A 313 26.50 19.86 -2.34
N ILE A 314 25.39 19.33 -2.81
CA ILE A 314 24.07 19.92 -2.55
C ILE A 314 23.54 19.57 -1.16
N CYS A 315 23.83 18.37 -0.66
CA CYS A 315 23.20 17.84 0.57
C CYS A 315 23.90 18.19 1.88
N THR A 316 25.09 18.77 1.86
CA THR A 316 25.93 18.91 3.07
C THR A 316 26.25 20.32 3.49
N GLU A 317 26.03 21.33 2.66
CA GLU A 317 26.23 22.71 3.06
C GLU A 317 25.00 23.23 3.85
N ASP A 318 25.12 23.28 5.14
CA ASP A 318 24.20 23.89 6.09
C ASP A 318 25.05 24.87 6.92
N THR A 319 25.06 26.14 6.52
CA THR A 319 26.04 27.13 7.01
C THR A 319 25.74 27.58 8.43
N ASP A 320 24.47 27.65 8.80
CA ASP A 320 24.03 28.10 10.13
C ASP A 320 23.63 26.94 11.06
N SER A 321 23.67 25.71 10.51
CA SER A 321 23.41 24.47 11.24
C SER A 321 22.00 24.39 11.84
N ASP A 322 21.00 24.92 11.14
CA ASP A 322 19.60 24.86 11.53
C ASP A 322 18.89 23.58 11.06
N GLY A 323 19.57 22.76 10.25
CA GLY A 323 19.07 21.51 9.69
C GLY A 323 18.43 21.66 8.31
N ILE A 324 18.44 22.87 7.73
CA ILE A 324 17.98 23.12 6.36
C ILE A 324 19.20 23.37 5.48
N PRO A 325 19.43 22.56 4.44
CA PRO A 325 20.56 22.77 3.54
C PRO A 325 20.47 24.13 2.82
N ASN A 326 21.61 24.84 2.67
CA ASN A 326 21.70 26.15 2.04
C ASN A 326 20.97 26.26 0.69
N TYR A 327 20.95 25.21 -0.13
CA TYR A 327 20.25 25.24 -1.41
C TYR A 327 18.74 25.30 -1.26
N LYS A 328 18.19 24.63 -0.24
CA LYS A 328 16.77 24.69 0.09
C LYS A 328 16.36 26.03 0.64
N GLU A 329 17.19 26.61 1.49
CA GLU A 329 16.97 27.96 2.01
C GLU A 329 16.92 28.98 0.88
N LYS A 330 17.87 28.90 -0.06
CA LYS A 330 17.86 29.72 -1.28
C LYS A 330 16.61 29.53 -2.12
N GLU A 331 16.14 28.28 -2.27
CA GLU A 331 14.92 27.97 -3.00
C GLU A 331 13.68 28.60 -2.33
N TYR A 332 13.62 28.59 -1.02
CA TYR A 332 12.52 29.14 -0.23
C TYR A 332 12.69 30.62 0.14
N GLY A 333 13.77 31.24 -0.27
CA GLY A 333 14.09 32.65 0.05
C GLY A 333 14.43 32.86 1.53
N LEU A 334 14.95 31.84 2.20
CA LEU A 334 15.45 31.90 3.57
C LEU A 334 16.90 32.41 3.59
N ASP A 335 17.36 32.86 4.75
CA ASP A 335 18.73 33.39 4.94
C ASP A 335 19.65 32.28 5.49
N PHE A 336 20.35 31.58 4.60
CA PHE A 336 21.28 30.48 4.92
C PHE A 336 22.48 30.87 5.83
N LYS A 337 22.40 31.99 6.50
CA LYS A 337 23.43 32.49 7.44
C LYS A 337 22.83 32.80 8.82
N LYS A 338 21.57 32.50 9.03
CA LYS A 338 20.87 32.79 10.27
C LYS A 338 20.14 31.54 10.76
#